data_e4b39f8af2aba3838d36c5f576d4576b
#
_entry.id   e4b39f8af2aba3838d36c5f576d4576b
#
_cell.length_a   1.000
_cell.length_b   1.000
_cell.length_c   1.000
_cell.angle_alpha   90.00
_cell.angle_beta   90.00
_cell.angle_gamma   90.00
#
_symmetry.space_group_name_H-M   'P 1'
#
loop_
_entity.id
_entity.type
_entity.pdbx_description
1 polymer ?
#
loop_
_entity_poly.entity_id
_entity_poly.type
_entity_poly.pdbx_seq_one_letter_code
_entity_poly.pdbx_strand_id
1 'polypeptide(L)'
;MSKPVDIEDSDEAAREAVRIVREGGADILMKGIINTDNLLHAILDKEKGLLPKGKILTHLAVMEIPTYHKLLFFSDAAVIPRPTLQQRIEMIWYAICTCRHFGIEQPRVALIHCTEKVSAKFPHSLDYVNIVELAEAGEFGNVIIDGPLDVRTACEQASGDIKGIVSPINGQADVLIFPNIESGNAFYKSVSLFANADMAGLLQGPICPVVLPSRSDSGLSKYYSIAMACLQVAGCECREKLNLNR
;
A
#
# COMPACT_ATOMS: atom_id res chain seq x y z
N MET A 1 16.66 -25.58 4.44
CA MET A 1 16.49 -26.41 3.25
C MET A 1 15.10 -26.14 2.68
N SER A 2 14.98 -25.87 1.38
CA SER A 2 13.69 -25.75 0.70
C SER A 2 13.01 -27.12 0.64
N LYS A 3 11.70 -27.17 0.88
CA LYS A 3 10.89 -28.38 0.71
C LYS A 3 10.03 -28.16 -0.55
N PRO A 4 10.37 -28.77 -1.69
CA PRO A 4 9.54 -28.66 -2.88
C PRO A 4 8.21 -29.40 -2.66
N VAL A 5 7.12 -28.81 -3.14
CA VAL A 5 5.80 -29.41 -3.23
C VAL A 5 5.47 -29.49 -4.71
N ASP A 6 5.36 -30.69 -5.25
CA ASP A 6 5.15 -30.94 -6.67
C ASP A 6 3.66 -30.94 -6.99
N ILE A 7 3.17 -29.89 -7.65
CA ILE A 7 1.78 -29.69 -8.05
C ILE A 7 1.78 -29.08 -9.45
N GLU A 8 1.24 -29.77 -10.44
CA GLU A 8 1.20 -29.33 -11.84
C GLU A 8 0.13 -28.25 -12.08
N ASP A 9 -1.04 -28.37 -11.43
CA ASP A 9 -2.13 -27.41 -11.60
C ASP A 9 -1.88 -26.11 -10.84
N SER A 10 -1.96 -24.98 -11.54
CA SER A 10 -1.68 -23.66 -10.98
C SER A 10 -2.65 -23.22 -9.87
N ASP A 11 -3.93 -23.62 -9.98
CA ASP A 11 -4.94 -23.28 -8.96
C ASP A 11 -4.75 -24.13 -7.70
N GLU A 12 -4.40 -25.40 -7.88
CA GLU A 12 -4.06 -26.28 -6.77
C GLU A 12 -2.78 -25.82 -6.07
N ALA A 13 -1.76 -25.44 -6.82
CA ALA A 13 -0.51 -24.89 -6.29
C ALA A 13 -0.75 -23.61 -5.48
N ALA A 14 -1.62 -22.72 -5.97
CA ALA A 14 -2.00 -21.50 -5.24
C ALA A 14 -2.74 -21.82 -3.93
N ARG A 15 -3.72 -22.75 -3.98
CA ARG A 15 -4.48 -23.19 -2.79
C ARG A 15 -3.57 -23.86 -1.76
N GLU A 16 -2.64 -24.69 -2.20
CA GLU A 16 -1.69 -25.34 -1.30
C GLU A 16 -0.74 -24.36 -0.64
N ALA A 17 -0.20 -23.38 -1.38
CA ALA A 17 0.62 -22.31 -0.83
C ALA A 17 -0.13 -21.49 0.24
N VAL A 18 -1.39 -21.14 -0.02
CA VAL A 18 -2.28 -20.45 0.92
C VAL A 18 -2.53 -21.32 2.15
N ARG A 19 -2.77 -22.64 1.98
CA ARG A 19 -2.96 -23.59 3.09
C ARG A 19 -1.74 -23.66 3.99
N ILE A 20 -0.54 -23.78 3.42
CA ILE A 20 0.73 -23.83 4.17
C ILE A 20 0.90 -22.60 5.06
N VAL A 21 0.66 -21.40 4.52
CA VAL A 21 0.72 -20.16 5.29
C VAL A 21 -0.33 -20.15 6.41
N ARG A 22 -1.55 -20.51 6.10
CA ARG A 22 -2.67 -20.53 7.05
C ARG A 22 -2.45 -21.47 8.22
N GLU A 23 -1.77 -22.58 7.98
CA GLU A 23 -1.40 -23.58 9.01
C GLU A 23 -0.11 -23.21 9.76
N GLY A 24 0.49 -22.05 9.48
CA GLY A 24 1.69 -21.56 10.14
C GLY A 24 3.00 -22.19 9.61
N GLY A 25 2.95 -22.83 8.46
CA GLY A 25 4.12 -23.43 7.81
C GLY A 25 5.02 -22.41 7.09
N ALA A 26 4.52 -21.19 6.87
CA ALA A 26 5.27 -20.07 6.30
C ALA A 26 4.72 -18.73 6.82
N ASP A 27 5.57 -17.71 6.87
CA ASP A 27 5.24 -16.36 7.37
C ASP A 27 5.04 -15.36 6.24
N ILE A 28 5.48 -15.65 5.05
CA ILE A 28 5.41 -14.79 3.86
C ILE A 28 4.95 -15.64 2.67
N LEU A 29 4.03 -15.11 1.87
CA LEU A 29 3.62 -15.69 0.60
C LEU A 29 4.21 -14.87 -0.55
N MET A 30 4.89 -15.52 -1.49
CA MET A 30 5.43 -14.83 -2.67
C MET A 30 4.96 -15.50 -3.96
N LYS A 31 4.46 -14.71 -4.89
CA LYS A 31 4.13 -15.16 -6.24
C LYS A 31 5.38 -15.41 -7.07
N GLY A 32 5.45 -16.57 -7.71
CA GLY A 32 6.41 -16.86 -8.77
C GLY A 32 5.86 -16.59 -10.17
N ILE A 33 5.89 -17.61 -11.04
CA ILE A 33 5.48 -17.52 -12.45
C ILE A 33 3.94 -17.59 -12.62
N ILE A 34 3.23 -18.15 -11.64
CA ILE A 34 1.76 -18.28 -11.65
C ILE A 34 1.05 -16.97 -12.03
N ASN A 35 -0.10 -17.04 -12.68
CA ASN A 35 -0.91 -15.88 -12.96
C ASN A 35 -1.40 -15.22 -11.66
N THR A 36 -1.50 -13.90 -11.68
CA THR A 36 -1.94 -13.12 -10.54
C THR A 36 -3.35 -13.51 -10.08
N ASP A 37 -4.26 -13.73 -11.03
CA ASP A 37 -5.66 -14.06 -10.73
C ASP A 37 -5.79 -15.38 -9.97
N ASN A 38 -5.03 -16.43 -10.34
CA ASN A 38 -5.04 -17.71 -9.63
C ASN A 38 -4.65 -17.53 -8.15
N LEU A 39 -3.59 -16.76 -7.89
CA LEU A 39 -3.15 -16.50 -6.51
C LEU A 39 -4.14 -15.62 -5.75
N LEU A 40 -4.65 -14.56 -6.37
CA LEU A 40 -5.65 -13.68 -5.75
C LEU A 40 -6.94 -14.42 -5.40
N HIS A 41 -7.42 -15.31 -6.27
CA HIS A 41 -8.59 -16.16 -6.00
C HIS A 41 -8.37 -17.02 -4.74
N ALA A 42 -7.19 -17.64 -4.60
CA ALA A 42 -6.86 -18.44 -3.43
C ALA A 42 -6.74 -17.61 -2.15
N ILE A 43 -6.16 -16.39 -2.22
CA ILE A 43 -6.04 -15.47 -1.08
C ILE A 43 -7.41 -14.95 -0.64
N LEU A 44 -8.31 -14.66 -1.58
CA LEU A 44 -9.63 -14.08 -1.34
C LEU A 44 -10.72 -15.11 -1.05
N ASP A 45 -10.40 -16.41 -1.06
CA ASP A 45 -11.36 -17.45 -0.69
C ASP A 45 -11.92 -17.17 0.72
N LYS A 46 -13.25 -17.18 0.84
CA LYS A 46 -13.95 -16.79 2.07
C LYS A 46 -13.76 -17.74 3.24
N GLU A 47 -13.46 -19.01 2.96
CA GLU A 47 -13.34 -20.07 3.97
C GLU A 47 -11.87 -20.46 4.22
N LYS A 48 -11.10 -20.53 3.15
CA LYS A 48 -9.72 -21.07 3.14
C LYS A 48 -8.65 -20.04 2.79
N GLY A 49 -9.04 -18.82 2.46
CA GLY A 49 -8.13 -17.74 2.07
C GLY A 49 -7.38 -17.11 3.24
N LEU A 50 -6.62 -16.06 2.94
CA LEU A 50 -5.78 -15.34 3.89
C LEU A 50 -6.36 -13.99 4.30
N LEU A 51 -7.44 -13.50 3.65
CA LEU A 51 -8.03 -12.21 3.97
C LEU A 51 -9.08 -12.38 5.07
N PRO A 52 -8.89 -11.78 6.27
CA PRO A 52 -9.87 -11.83 7.34
C PRO A 52 -11.20 -11.17 6.93
N LYS A 53 -12.29 -11.66 7.49
CA LYS A 53 -13.62 -11.13 7.21
C LYS A 53 -13.70 -9.63 7.55
N GLY A 54 -14.23 -8.85 6.62
CA GLY A 54 -14.37 -7.38 6.78
C GLY A 54 -13.12 -6.59 6.46
N LYS A 55 -11.99 -7.23 6.13
CA LYS A 55 -10.77 -6.57 5.67
C LYS A 55 -10.75 -6.38 4.16
N ILE A 56 -9.98 -5.41 3.71
CA ILE A 56 -9.75 -5.17 2.29
C ILE A 56 -8.39 -5.69 1.85
N LEU A 57 -8.31 -6.08 0.59
CA LEU A 57 -7.03 -6.32 -0.08
C LEU A 57 -6.64 -5.06 -0.83
N THR A 58 -5.43 -4.55 -0.61
CA THR A 58 -4.90 -3.39 -1.32
C THR A 58 -3.40 -3.56 -1.58
N HIS A 59 -2.85 -2.80 -2.52
CA HIS A 59 -1.42 -2.81 -2.82
C HIS A 59 -0.77 -1.57 -2.22
N LEU A 60 0.26 -1.76 -1.42
CA LEU A 60 1.13 -0.70 -0.91
C LEU A 60 2.52 -0.87 -1.50
N ALA A 61 3.00 0.15 -2.17
CA ALA A 61 4.37 0.21 -2.69
C ALA A 61 5.20 1.24 -1.93
N VAL A 62 6.51 1.05 -1.93
CA VAL A 62 7.52 1.99 -1.48
C VAL A 62 8.53 2.20 -2.58
N MET A 63 8.99 3.44 -2.73
CA MET A 63 9.98 3.85 -3.73
C MET A 63 11.12 4.60 -3.07
N GLU A 64 12.33 4.34 -3.56
CA GLU A 64 13.48 5.22 -3.44
C GLU A 64 13.65 5.96 -4.77
N ILE A 65 13.35 7.26 -4.77
CA ILE A 65 13.43 8.12 -5.95
C ILE A 65 14.68 8.99 -5.81
N PRO A 66 15.65 8.95 -6.75
CA PRO A 66 16.91 9.68 -6.61
C PRO A 66 16.78 11.19 -6.37
N THR A 67 15.67 11.78 -6.81
CA THR A 67 15.37 13.21 -6.66
C THR A 67 14.49 13.53 -5.45
N TYR A 68 14.09 12.53 -4.65
CA TYR A 68 13.32 12.73 -3.44
C TYR A 68 14.12 12.25 -2.22
N HIS A 69 14.16 13.06 -1.18
CA HIS A 69 15.13 12.93 -0.07
C HIS A 69 14.83 11.81 0.93
N LYS A 70 13.73 11.08 0.76
CA LYS A 70 13.30 9.96 1.63
C LYS A 70 12.50 8.92 0.86
N LEU A 71 12.23 7.78 1.49
CA LEU A 71 11.32 6.79 0.93
C LEU A 71 9.92 7.37 0.76
N LEU A 72 9.28 7.06 -0.34
CA LEU A 72 7.90 7.47 -0.64
C LEU A 72 7.01 6.24 -0.78
N PHE A 73 6.03 6.14 0.10
CA PHE A 73 5.02 5.08 0.06
C PHE A 73 3.80 5.54 -0.74
N PHE A 74 3.08 4.61 -1.36
CA PHE A 74 1.82 4.95 -2.03
C PHE A 74 0.89 3.75 -2.20
N SER A 75 -0.41 4.04 -2.27
CA SER A 75 -1.51 3.08 -2.44
C SER A 75 -2.69 3.77 -3.15
N ASP A 76 -3.54 3.07 -3.92
CA ASP A 76 -3.44 1.74 -4.48
C ASP A 76 -3.01 1.84 -5.95
N ALA A 77 -2.21 0.90 -6.41
CA ALA A 77 -1.73 0.92 -7.79
C ALA A 77 -2.05 -0.38 -8.56
N ALA A 78 -2.70 -1.38 -7.89
CA ALA A 78 -2.81 -2.71 -8.48
C ALA A 78 -4.07 -3.53 -8.12
N VAL A 79 -4.88 -3.13 -7.15
CA VAL A 79 -5.96 -3.98 -6.62
C VAL A 79 -7.32 -3.29 -6.64
N ILE A 80 -7.49 -2.13 -6.00
CA ILE A 80 -8.81 -1.49 -5.84
C ILE A 80 -9.02 -0.43 -6.92
N PRO A 81 -9.95 -0.66 -7.89
CA PRO A 81 -10.17 0.30 -8.97
C PRO A 81 -10.59 1.67 -8.48
N ARG A 82 -11.61 1.74 -7.63
CA ARG A 82 -12.15 2.98 -7.04
C ARG A 82 -12.50 2.72 -5.58
N PRO A 83 -11.60 3.03 -4.64
CA PRO A 83 -11.84 2.79 -3.23
C PRO A 83 -12.99 3.67 -2.70
N THR A 84 -13.84 3.09 -1.88
CA THR A 84 -14.83 3.81 -1.08
C THR A 84 -14.15 4.56 0.07
N LEU A 85 -14.88 5.45 0.76
CA LEU A 85 -14.38 6.13 1.96
C LEU A 85 -13.81 5.13 2.98
N GLN A 86 -14.56 4.07 3.31
CA GLN A 86 -14.11 3.07 4.27
C GLN A 86 -12.85 2.32 3.81
N GLN A 87 -12.78 2.00 2.53
CA GLN A 87 -11.58 1.37 1.97
C GLN A 87 -10.37 2.31 2.02
N ARG A 88 -10.54 3.62 1.75
CA ARG A 88 -9.45 4.61 1.89
C ARG A 88 -8.96 4.71 3.33
N ILE A 89 -9.86 4.73 4.29
CA ILE A 89 -9.51 4.73 5.71
C ILE A 89 -8.63 3.52 6.04
N GLU A 90 -9.01 2.34 5.57
CA GLU A 90 -8.24 1.12 5.82
C GLU A 90 -6.89 1.10 5.08
N MET A 91 -6.84 1.59 3.81
CA MET A 91 -5.58 1.79 3.07
C MET A 91 -4.62 2.71 3.83
N ILE A 92 -5.12 3.80 4.41
CA ILE A 92 -4.34 4.74 5.21
C ILE A 92 -3.79 4.04 6.46
N TRP A 93 -4.60 3.25 7.17
CA TRP A 93 -4.15 2.48 8.31
C TRP A 93 -3.02 1.52 7.96
N TYR A 94 -3.13 0.77 6.86
CA TYR A 94 -2.06 -0.11 6.40
C TYR A 94 -0.78 0.66 6.07
N ALA A 95 -0.90 1.81 5.43
CA ALA A 95 0.25 2.65 5.10
C ALA A 95 0.93 3.20 6.37
N ILE A 96 0.17 3.69 7.35
CA ILE A 96 0.69 4.16 8.64
C ILE A 96 1.44 3.04 9.36
N CYS A 97 0.85 1.85 9.45
CA CYS A 97 1.49 0.70 10.08
C CYS A 97 2.79 0.32 9.37
N THR A 98 2.78 0.32 8.04
CA THR A 98 4.00 0.03 7.28
C THR A 98 5.07 1.10 7.51
N CYS A 99 4.73 2.39 7.49
CA CYS A 99 5.67 3.46 7.78
C CYS A 99 6.34 3.29 9.15
N ARG A 100 5.59 2.89 10.16
CA ARG A 100 6.13 2.61 11.52
C ARG A 100 7.12 1.45 11.53
N HIS A 101 6.91 0.40 10.72
CA HIS A 101 7.90 -0.67 10.55
C HIS A 101 9.21 -0.19 9.90
N PHE A 102 9.16 0.94 9.19
CA PHE A 102 10.34 1.62 8.64
C PHE A 102 10.90 2.71 9.57
N GLY A 103 10.42 2.80 10.82
CA GLY A 103 10.89 3.79 11.80
C GLY A 103 10.31 5.19 11.64
N ILE A 104 9.26 5.36 10.82
CA ILE A 104 8.57 6.64 10.64
C ILE A 104 7.40 6.71 11.64
N GLU A 105 7.64 7.31 12.80
CA GLU A 105 6.67 7.35 13.91
C GLU A 105 5.47 8.25 13.65
N GLN A 106 5.66 9.34 12.90
CA GLN A 106 4.62 10.29 12.51
C GLN A 106 4.60 10.48 10.99
N PRO A 107 4.03 9.54 10.25
CA PRO A 107 3.99 9.66 8.79
C PRO A 107 3.10 10.81 8.33
N ARG A 108 3.51 11.46 7.23
CA ARG A 108 2.77 12.52 6.53
C ARG A 108 2.06 11.90 5.34
N VAL A 109 0.74 11.81 5.41
CA VAL A 109 -0.12 11.16 4.42
C VAL A 109 -0.83 12.20 3.58
N ALA A 110 -0.51 12.28 2.29
CA ALA A 110 -1.15 13.17 1.34
C ALA A 110 -2.25 12.45 0.56
N LEU A 111 -3.46 13.01 0.56
CA LEU A 111 -4.60 12.50 -0.20
C LEU A 111 -4.59 13.13 -1.59
N ILE A 112 -4.22 12.34 -2.59
CA ILE A 112 -3.84 12.84 -3.93
C ILE A 112 -5.05 13.15 -4.80
N HIS A 113 -4.96 14.33 -5.42
CA HIS A 113 -5.92 14.81 -6.41
C HIS A 113 -5.21 15.66 -7.47
N CYS A 114 -5.91 16.06 -8.51
CA CYS A 114 -5.36 16.93 -9.56
C CYS A 114 -5.38 18.42 -9.20
N THR A 115 -5.96 18.78 -8.07
CA THR A 115 -6.08 20.18 -7.55
C THR A 115 -6.35 20.15 -6.05
N GLU A 116 -6.05 21.24 -5.36
CA GLU A 116 -6.27 21.42 -3.93
C GLU A 116 -7.71 21.84 -3.58
N LYS A 117 -8.62 21.80 -4.56
CA LYS A 117 -10.01 22.22 -4.39
C LYS A 117 -10.96 21.02 -4.23
N VAL A 118 -11.74 21.05 -3.17
CA VAL A 118 -12.84 20.09 -2.98
C VAL A 118 -13.99 20.40 -3.96
N SER A 119 -14.52 19.39 -4.62
CA SER A 119 -15.60 19.54 -5.59
C SER A 119 -16.46 18.31 -5.71
N ALA A 120 -17.78 18.48 -5.77
CA ALA A 120 -18.73 17.40 -6.00
C ALA A 120 -18.56 16.71 -7.39
N LYS A 121 -17.86 17.34 -8.33
CA LYS A 121 -17.48 16.70 -9.60
C LYS A 121 -16.49 15.55 -9.39
N PHE A 122 -15.80 15.54 -8.27
CA PHE A 122 -14.84 14.54 -7.86
C PHE A 122 -15.23 14.01 -6.47
N PRO A 123 -16.14 13.05 -6.36
CA PRO A 123 -16.70 12.59 -5.08
C PRO A 123 -15.64 12.20 -4.04
N HIS A 124 -14.51 11.62 -4.47
CA HIS A 124 -13.41 11.29 -3.57
C HIS A 124 -12.80 12.50 -2.86
N SER A 125 -12.91 13.72 -3.42
CA SER A 125 -12.43 14.92 -2.74
C SER A 125 -13.31 15.30 -1.53
N LEU A 126 -14.58 14.90 -1.53
CA LEU A 126 -15.46 15.02 -0.36
C LEU A 126 -15.09 13.99 0.73
N ASP A 127 -14.75 12.77 0.32
CA ASP A 127 -14.24 11.75 1.24
C ASP A 127 -12.96 12.22 1.95
N TYR A 128 -12.11 12.99 1.25
CA TYR A 128 -10.87 13.50 1.81
C TYR A 128 -11.11 14.49 2.97
N VAL A 129 -12.14 15.33 2.88
CA VAL A 129 -12.54 16.20 4.00
C VAL A 129 -12.86 15.37 5.23
N ASN A 130 -13.69 14.33 5.07
CA ASN A 130 -14.05 13.43 6.18
C ASN A 130 -12.81 12.72 6.77
N ILE A 131 -11.85 12.31 5.94
CA ILE A 131 -10.62 11.66 6.40
C ILE A 131 -9.74 12.62 7.18
N VAL A 132 -9.61 13.87 6.73
CA VAL A 132 -8.84 14.90 7.44
C VAL A 132 -9.49 15.21 8.80
N GLU A 133 -10.82 15.36 8.85
CA GLU A 133 -11.56 15.54 10.12
C GLU A 133 -11.34 14.39 11.10
N LEU A 134 -11.35 13.14 10.62
CA LEU A 134 -11.03 11.96 11.45
C LEU A 134 -9.59 11.98 11.96
N ALA A 135 -8.65 12.46 11.16
CA ALA A 135 -7.26 12.58 11.57
C ALA A 135 -7.07 13.67 12.64
N GLU A 136 -7.73 14.81 12.48
CA GLU A 136 -7.74 15.90 13.47
C GLU A 136 -8.41 15.46 14.78
N ALA A 137 -9.42 14.60 14.71
CA ALA A 137 -10.04 13.97 15.89
C ALA A 137 -9.16 12.91 16.57
N GLY A 138 -8.00 12.58 15.98
CA GLY A 138 -7.04 11.61 16.54
C GLY A 138 -7.33 10.15 16.23
N GLU A 139 -8.29 9.86 15.36
CA GLU A 139 -8.69 8.49 15.02
C GLU A 139 -7.53 7.64 14.45
N PHE A 140 -6.58 8.25 13.77
CA PHE A 140 -5.41 7.57 13.22
C PHE A 140 -4.17 7.58 14.14
N GLY A 141 -4.28 8.19 15.32
CA GLY A 141 -3.17 8.33 16.27
C GLY A 141 -2.11 9.34 15.78
N ASN A 142 -0.83 9.07 16.05
CA ASN A 142 0.25 9.99 15.68
C ASN A 142 0.52 9.96 14.16
N VAL A 143 -0.11 10.87 13.41
CA VAL A 143 -0.03 10.98 11.95
C VAL A 143 -0.39 12.40 11.54
N ILE A 144 0.08 12.85 10.40
CA ILE A 144 -0.36 14.07 9.73
C ILE A 144 -1.03 13.66 8.42
N ILE A 145 -2.32 13.99 8.25
CA ILE A 145 -3.07 13.69 7.03
C ILE A 145 -3.63 15.00 6.47
N ASP A 146 -3.48 15.23 5.19
CA ASP A 146 -4.07 16.37 4.52
C ASP A 146 -4.36 16.09 3.04
N GLY A 147 -5.26 16.87 2.47
CA GLY A 147 -5.67 16.83 1.07
C GLY A 147 -7.08 17.41 0.87
N PRO A 148 -7.48 17.60 -0.39
CA PRO A 148 -6.79 17.15 -1.62
C PRO A 148 -5.52 17.95 -1.91
N LEU A 149 -4.47 17.25 -2.37
CA LEU A 149 -3.20 17.82 -2.82
C LEU A 149 -2.78 17.19 -4.15
N ASP A 150 -2.16 17.96 -5.05
CA ASP A 150 -1.46 17.33 -6.15
C ASP A 150 -0.10 16.74 -5.69
N VAL A 151 0.47 15.85 -6.49
CA VAL A 151 1.73 15.17 -6.16
C VAL A 151 2.86 16.16 -5.93
N ARG A 152 2.90 17.25 -6.70
CA ARG A 152 3.98 18.23 -6.59
C ARG A 152 3.87 19.02 -5.29
N THR A 153 2.67 19.50 -4.95
CA THR A 153 2.40 20.19 -3.68
C THR A 153 2.63 19.25 -2.47
N ALA A 154 2.31 17.97 -2.61
CA ALA A 154 2.56 16.98 -1.56
C ALA A 154 4.05 16.70 -1.31
N CYS A 155 4.90 16.80 -2.35
CA CYS A 155 6.31 16.39 -2.31
C CYS A 155 7.32 17.55 -2.43
N GLU A 156 6.88 18.77 -2.73
CA GLU A 156 7.75 19.94 -2.93
C GLU A 156 7.14 21.19 -2.26
N GLN A 157 7.77 21.66 -1.19
CA GLN A 157 7.28 22.83 -0.43
C GLN A 157 7.14 24.06 -1.31
N ALA A 158 8.13 24.36 -2.17
CA ALA A 158 8.11 25.53 -3.05
C ALA A 158 6.88 25.58 -3.96
N SER A 159 6.34 24.43 -4.35
CA SER A 159 5.11 24.34 -5.13
C SER A 159 3.89 24.84 -4.33
N GLY A 160 3.81 24.46 -3.05
CA GLY A 160 2.78 24.95 -2.13
C GLY A 160 2.88 26.47 -1.93
N ASP A 161 4.09 26.95 -1.68
CA ASP A 161 4.37 28.40 -1.47
C ASP A 161 3.94 29.24 -2.68
N ILE A 162 4.30 28.81 -3.90
CA ILE A 162 3.92 29.49 -5.16
C ILE A 162 2.40 29.53 -5.35
N LYS A 163 1.70 28.44 -4.98
CA LYS A 163 0.25 28.36 -5.11
C LYS A 163 -0.50 29.01 -3.96
N GLY A 164 0.18 29.44 -2.89
CA GLY A 164 -0.43 29.94 -1.67
C GLY A 164 -1.21 28.86 -0.90
N ILE A 165 -0.81 27.59 -1.01
CA ILE A 165 -1.41 26.46 -0.31
C ILE A 165 -0.70 26.25 1.03
N VAL A 166 -1.47 26.33 2.10
CA VAL A 166 -1.00 26.00 3.45
C VAL A 166 -1.44 24.58 3.78
N SER A 167 -0.46 23.69 3.95
CA SER A 167 -0.71 22.28 4.28
C SER A 167 0.27 21.83 5.34
N PRO A 168 -0.17 21.07 6.37
CA PRO A 168 0.74 20.49 7.37
C PRO A 168 1.67 19.42 6.79
N ILE A 169 1.40 18.94 5.58
CA ILE A 169 2.31 18.05 4.83
C ILE A 169 3.60 18.81 4.46
N ASN A 170 3.48 20.07 4.09
CA ASN A 170 4.60 20.97 3.82
C ASN A 170 5.61 20.43 2.78
N GLY A 171 5.11 19.81 1.71
CA GLY A 171 5.96 19.21 0.66
C GLY A 171 6.81 18.01 1.12
N GLN A 172 6.46 17.40 2.25
CA GLN A 172 7.25 16.37 2.94
C GLN A 172 6.45 15.05 3.07
N ALA A 173 5.64 14.70 2.06
CA ALA A 173 4.84 13.49 2.11
C ALA A 173 5.69 12.22 2.32
N ASP A 174 5.29 11.35 3.22
CA ASP A 174 5.78 9.99 3.35
C ASP A 174 4.90 9.02 2.57
N VAL A 175 3.59 9.32 2.50
CA VAL A 175 2.59 8.46 1.87
C VAL A 175 1.72 9.27 0.91
N LEU A 176 1.49 8.71 -0.29
CA LEU A 176 0.51 9.22 -1.25
C LEU A 176 -0.66 8.23 -1.37
N ILE A 177 -1.88 8.69 -1.08
CA ILE A 177 -3.10 7.90 -1.29
C ILE A 177 -3.79 8.38 -2.56
N PHE A 178 -3.81 7.52 -3.58
CA PHE A 178 -4.39 7.84 -4.88
C PHE A 178 -5.91 7.67 -4.91
N PRO A 179 -6.64 8.49 -5.69
CA PRO A 179 -8.10 8.42 -5.76
C PRO A 179 -8.64 7.14 -6.43
N ASN A 180 -7.85 6.55 -7.30
CA ASN A 180 -8.20 5.37 -8.10
C ASN A 180 -6.94 4.65 -8.59
N ILE A 181 -7.13 3.40 -9.05
CA ILE A 181 -6.03 2.56 -9.54
C ILE A 181 -5.34 3.13 -10.77
N GLU A 182 -6.09 3.82 -11.65
CA GLU A 182 -5.55 4.37 -12.89
C GLU A 182 -4.46 5.40 -12.60
N SER A 183 -4.72 6.32 -11.66
CA SER A 183 -3.76 7.35 -11.26
C SER A 183 -2.57 6.76 -10.49
N GLY A 184 -2.81 5.83 -9.55
CA GLY A 184 -1.75 5.16 -8.81
C GLY A 184 -0.86 4.29 -9.70
N ASN A 185 -1.45 3.53 -10.64
CA ASN A 185 -0.70 2.71 -11.58
C ASN A 185 0.10 3.54 -12.58
N ALA A 186 -0.51 4.63 -13.10
CA ALA A 186 0.21 5.55 -13.99
C ALA A 186 1.40 6.19 -13.27
N PHE A 187 1.23 6.66 -12.03
CA PHE A 187 2.33 7.17 -11.20
C PHE A 187 3.43 6.12 -11.01
N TYR A 188 3.05 4.91 -10.55
CA TYR A 188 3.97 3.78 -10.38
C TYR A 188 4.85 3.54 -11.62
N LYS A 189 4.21 3.40 -12.80
CA LYS A 189 4.91 3.11 -14.05
C LYS A 189 5.77 4.28 -14.52
N SER A 190 5.29 5.52 -14.35
CA SER A 190 6.02 6.72 -14.76
C SER A 190 7.28 6.92 -13.94
N VAL A 191 7.20 6.82 -12.62
CA VAL A 191 8.36 7.00 -11.72
C VAL A 191 9.37 5.88 -11.92
N SER A 192 8.91 4.62 -12.08
CA SER A 192 9.78 3.49 -12.40
C SER A 192 10.56 3.69 -13.70
N LEU A 193 9.87 4.15 -14.75
CA LEU A 193 10.47 4.27 -16.08
C LEU A 193 11.34 5.54 -16.23
N PHE A 194 10.85 6.68 -15.74
CA PHE A 194 11.47 7.97 -16.03
C PHE A 194 12.37 8.50 -14.92
N ALA A 195 12.17 8.07 -13.68
CA ALA A 195 12.95 8.53 -12.53
C ALA A 195 13.96 7.49 -12.02
N ASN A 196 14.08 6.33 -12.66
CA ASN A 196 14.97 5.24 -12.23
C ASN A 196 14.81 4.88 -10.75
N ALA A 197 13.58 4.90 -10.25
CA ALA A 197 13.29 4.59 -8.87
C ALA A 197 13.43 3.09 -8.59
N ASP A 198 14.09 2.77 -7.50
CA ASP A 198 14.02 1.43 -6.91
C ASP A 198 12.71 1.26 -6.16
N MET A 199 12.13 0.07 -6.27
CA MET A 199 10.76 -0.16 -5.81
C MET A 199 10.60 -1.48 -5.07
N ALA A 200 9.72 -1.47 -4.07
CA ALA A 200 9.19 -2.66 -3.43
C ALA A 200 7.67 -2.54 -3.26
N GLY A 201 6.98 -3.66 -3.11
CA GLY A 201 5.52 -3.62 -2.88
C GLY A 201 4.98 -4.91 -2.30
N LEU A 202 3.91 -4.76 -1.52
CA LEU A 202 3.20 -5.86 -0.87
C LEU A 202 1.70 -5.68 -1.02
N LEU A 203 0.98 -6.79 -1.01
CA LEU A 203 -0.44 -6.76 -0.70
C LEU A 203 -0.64 -6.62 0.81
N GLN A 204 -1.54 -5.72 1.18
CA GLN A 204 -1.95 -5.45 2.54
C GLN A 204 -3.35 -6.04 2.79
N GLY A 205 -3.62 -6.40 4.03
CA GLY A 205 -4.90 -6.96 4.46
C GLY A 205 -4.87 -8.45 4.80
N PRO A 206 -4.16 -9.33 4.08
CA PRO A 206 -4.01 -10.72 4.47
C PRO A 206 -3.31 -10.90 5.82
N ILE A 207 -3.53 -12.06 6.45
CA ILE A 207 -2.91 -12.44 7.74
C ILE A 207 -1.39 -12.58 7.69
N CYS A 208 -0.80 -12.60 6.50
CA CYS A 208 0.64 -12.57 6.27
C CYS A 208 0.99 -11.58 5.16
N PRO A 209 2.21 -11.06 5.09
CA PRO A 209 2.68 -10.29 3.96
C PRO A 209 2.64 -11.13 2.67
N VAL A 210 2.12 -10.54 1.59
CA VAL A 210 2.08 -11.18 0.27
C VAL A 210 2.87 -10.34 -0.72
N VAL A 211 3.94 -10.93 -1.25
CA VAL A 211 4.79 -10.34 -2.29
C VAL A 211 4.23 -10.70 -3.66
N LEU A 212 3.77 -9.70 -4.42
CA LEU A 212 3.15 -9.87 -5.73
C LEU A 212 3.95 -9.15 -6.82
N PRO A 213 5.13 -9.65 -7.20
CA PRO A 213 5.96 -8.99 -8.19
C PRO A 213 5.34 -9.07 -9.59
N SER A 214 5.55 -8.01 -10.38
CA SER A 214 5.32 -8.04 -11.81
C SER A 214 6.35 -8.94 -12.51
N ARG A 215 5.99 -9.51 -13.65
CA ARG A 215 6.94 -10.27 -14.48
C ARG A 215 8.12 -9.42 -14.97
N SER A 216 7.87 -8.12 -15.14
CA SER A 216 8.85 -7.13 -15.59
C SER A 216 9.70 -6.54 -14.45
N ASP A 217 9.42 -6.86 -13.18
CA ASP A 217 10.19 -6.32 -12.07
C ASP A 217 11.60 -6.92 -12.02
N SER A 218 12.57 -6.06 -11.69
CA SER A 218 13.96 -6.45 -11.53
C SER A 218 14.14 -7.46 -10.39
N GLY A 219 15.28 -8.17 -10.38
CA GLY A 219 15.65 -9.01 -9.25
C GLY A 219 15.79 -8.21 -7.96
N LEU A 220 16.25 -6.96 -8.06
CA LEU A 220 16.43 -6.05 -6.93
C LEU A 220 15.07 -5.64 -6.33
N SER A 221 14.09 -5.26 -7.16
CA SER A 221 12.72 -4.95 -6.68
C SER A 221 12.06 -6.14 -5.98
N LYS A 222 12.28 -7.37 -6.48
CA LYS A 222 11.82 -8.59 -5.82
C LYS A 222 12.49 -8.80 -4.46
N TYR A 223 13.79 -8.58 -4.39
CA TYR A 223 14.56 -8.66 -3.15
C TYR A 223 14.06 -7.63 -2.11
N TYR A 224 13.89 -6.37 -2.51
CA TYR A 224 13.36 -5.34 -1.63
C TYR A 224 11.93 -5.63 -1.15
N SER A 225 11.09 -6.20 -2.00
CA SER A 225 9.74 -6.62 -1.60
C SER A 225 9.77 -7.74 -0.54
N ILE A 226 10.70 -8.69 -0.65
CA ILE A 226 10.91 -9.71 0.39
C ILE A 226 11.42 -9.07 1.68
N ALA A 227 12.39 -8.16 1.60
CA ALA A 227 12.92 -7.45 2.77
C ALA A 227 11.82 -6.64 3.49
N MET A 228 10.96 -5.93 2.73
CA MET A 228 9.78 -5.24 3.26
C MET A 228 8.82 -6.21 3.96
N ALA A 229 8.58 -7.39 3.38
CA ALA A 229 7.75 -8.44 3.98
C ALA A 229 8.35 -8.93 5.32
N CYS A 230 9.67 -9.13 5.39
CA CYS A 230 10.35 -9.51 6.63
C CYS A 230 10.19 -8.45 7.74
N LEU A 231 10.29 -7.16 7.40
CA LEU A 231 10.04 -6.08 8.36
C LEU A 231 8.61 -6.12 8.91
N GLN A 232 7.61 -6.41 8.06
CA GLN A 232 6.22 -6.53 8.51
C GLN A 232 5.96 -7.76 9.40
N VAL A 233 6.67 -8.87 9.18
CA VAL A 233 6.58 -10.05 10.06
C VAL A 233 7.16 -9.75 11.44
N ALA A 234 8.27 -9.02 11.50
CA ALA A 234 8.95 -8.67 12.74
C ALA A 234 8.17 -7.67 13.62
N GLY A 235 7.33 -6.81 13.02
CA GLY A 235 6.60 -5.75 13.72
C GLY A 235 5.19 -6.16 14.14
N CYS A 236 5.01 -6.81 15.29
CA CYS A 236 3.72 -7.38 15.75
C CYS A 236 2.65 -6.34 16.19
N GLU A 237 3.04 -5.17 16.74
CA GLU A 237 2.11 -4.25 17.43
C GLU A 237 0.99 -3.66 16.54
N CYS A 238 1.26 -3.43 15.26
CA CYS A 238 0.24 -2.91 14.33
C CYS A 238 -0.79 -3.97 13.90
N ARG A 239 -0.45 -5.25 13.96
CA ARG A 239 -1.38 -6.34 13.60
C ARG A 239 -2.54 -6.47 14.59
N GLU A 240 -2.31 -6.23 15.87
CA GLU A 240 -3.35 -6.28 16.90
C GLU A 240 -4.41 -5.20 16.69
N LYS A 241 -3.99 -3.96 16.38
CA LYS A 241 -4.91 -2.85 16.10
C LYS A 241 -5.77 -3.07 14.85
N LEU A 242 -5.24 -3.81 13.89
CA LEU A 242 -5.94 -4.14 12.64
C LEU A 242 -6.75 -5.45 12.75
N ASN A 243 -6.75 -6.13 13.90
CA ASN A 243 -7.35 -7.46 14.07
C ASN A 243 -6.89 -8.46 12.99
N LEU A 244 -5.61 -8.43 12.64
CA LEU A 244 -4.98 -9.33 11.67
C LEU A 244 -4.30 -10.54 12.35
N ASN A 245 -4.71 -10.87 13.56
CA ASN A 245 -4.20 -12.03 14.28
C ASN A 245 -4.64 -13.35 13.60
N ARG A 246 -3.72 -14.30 13.57
CA ARG A 246 -3.94 -15.67 13.06
C ARG A 246 -4.98 -16.42 13.84
#